data_e43e3b1bc96b2c1f405e4f70a609a38c
#
_entry.id   e43e3b1bc96b2c1f405e4f70a609a38c
#
_cell.length_a   1.000
_cell.length_b   1.000
_cell.length_c   1.000
_cell.angle_alpha   90.00
_cell.angle_beta   90.00
_cell.angle_gamma   90.00
#
_symmetry.space_group_name_H-M   'P 1'
#
loop_
_entity.id
_entity.type
_entity.pdbx_description
1 polymer ?
#
loop_
_entity_poly.entity_id
_entity_poly.type
_entity_poly.pdbx_seq_one_letter_code
_entity_poly.pdbx_strand_id
1 'polypeptide(L)'
;MNEQFEKQMKELLNEEFADFIKALSFPSIKGFYTNPLKKDVIPYLDKQYIQPSKVVKNGYYFDYQQYPLGKSPFFHCGAFYIQEPSAMLVAHFLNVKQDDYVLDMCGAPGGKTCAIASQLSNNGLMITNDIVPLRAKILSENVERFGLKNTIVTNCDPLSFPKILPQFFDKIILDAPCSGEGMFRKNDQAIKTWSLEKINECVHIQKKLIDAAMNLLKPGGQLIYSTCTYNIQENEKQVQYILDNYDCSLIPLEKSQGMSEGIHMPEVIRLYPHKHRGEGHFIALIQKNEISQIKKVKSMKPSISRQNMKLVDDFYQKYLNIKTPQYLYDNNNHIYAILPQFPELKGIRILRNGLYLGECKKNRFEPSLALALTLQKNDVKQSYTFHESDEEISAYIHGETIEGTNQKGYGVIFVEEFPLSFYKESQHQAKNLYPKGLRR
;
A
#
# COMPACT_ATOMS: atom_id res chain seq x y z
N MET A 1 27.35 15.97 -6.02
CA MET A 1 27.10 14.51 -5.97
C MET A 1 28.30 13.84 -5.31
N ASN A 2 28.19 12.60 -4.80
CA ASN A 2 29.33 11.90 -4.19
C ASN A 2 30.26 11.35 -5.30
N GLU A 3 31.56 11.60 -5.21
CA GLU A 3 32.54 11.20 -6.25
C GLU A 3 32.63 9.68 -6.46
N GLN A 4 32.47 8.89 -5.38
CA GLN A 4 32.46 7.43 -5.46
C GLN A 4 31.21 6.91 -6.19
N PHE A 5 30.06 7.53 -5.96
CA PHE A 5 28.84 7.23 -6.71
C PHE A 5 29.00 7.55 -8.19
N GLU A 6 29.54 8.74 -8.53
CA GLU A 6 29.75 9.12 -9.93
C GLU A 6 30.70 8.15 -10.64
N LYS A 7 31.77 7.72 -9.96
CA LYS A 7 32.68 6.72 -10.50
C LYS A 7 31.98 5.40 -10.78
N GLN A 8 31.22 4.87 -9.83
CA GLN A 8 30.45 3.64 -10.01
C GLN A 8 29.45 3.74 -11.17
N MET A 9 28.72 4.86 -11.27
CA MET A 9 27.73 5.02 -12.34
C MET A 9 28.41 5.22 -13.71
N LYS A 10 29.57 5.84 -13.77
CA LYS A 10 30.36 5.96 -15.01
C LYS A 10 30.82 4.59 -15.51
N GLU A 11 31.30 3.75 -14.61
CA GLU A 11 31.69 2.36 -14.93
C GLU A 11 30.48 1.51 -15.37
N LEU A 12 29.33 1.72 -14.73
CA LEU A 12 28.09 0.97 -15.02
C LEU A 12 27.43 1.37 -16.34
N LEU A 13 27.38 2.67 -16.65
CA LEU A 13 26.59 3.21 -17.76
C LEU A 13 27.45 3.59 -18.98
N ASN A 14 28.78 3.68 -18.84
CA ASN A 14 29.68 4.02 -19.92
C ASN A 14 29.24 5.30 -20.70
N GLU A 15 28.86 5.15 -21.96
CA GLU A 15 28.40 6.23 -22.84
C GLU A 15 27.11 6.91 -22.37
N GLU A 16 26.24 6.19 -21.66
CA GLU A 16 24.95 6.70 -21.17
C GLU A 16 25.09 7.57 -19.90
N PHE A 17 26.29 7.61 -19.28
CA PHE A 17 26.50 8.31 -18.01
C PHE A 17 26.16 9.81 -18.09
N ALA A 18 26.51 10.49 -19.19
CA ALA A 18 26.22 11.91 -19.35
C ALA A 18 24.70 12.20 -19.36
N ASP A 19 23.93 11.38 -20.06
CA ASP A 19 22.47 11.50 -20.12
C ASP A 19 21.83 11.19 -18.77
N PHE A 20 22.36 10.19 -18.06
CA PHE A 20 21.93 9.85 -16.70
C PHE A 20 22.12 11.02 -15.72
N ILE A 21 23.31 11.64 -15.68
CA ILE A 21 23.58 12.79 -14.81
C ILE A 21 22.68 13.97 -15.17
N LYS A 22 22.50 14.24 -16.47
CA LYS A 22 21.58 15.26 -16.94
C LYS A 22 20.13 14.98 -16.47
N ALA A 23 19.67 13.74 -16.52
CA ALA A 23 18.32 13.37 -16.07
C ALA A 23 18.13 13.60 -14.56
N LEU A 24 19.17 13.42 -13.74
CA LEU A 24 19.11 13.69 -12.31
C LEU A 24 18.94 15.19 -11.97
N SER A 25 19.26 16.12 -12.88
CA SER A 25 19.05 17.55 -12.67
C SER A 25 17.62 18.04 -12.93
N PHE A 26 16.77 17.23 -13.55
CA PHE A 26 15.37 17.58 -13.80
C PHE A 26 14.48 17.27 -12.58
N PRO A 27 13.33 17.96 -12.44
CA PRO A 27 12.36 17.66 -11.40
C PRO A 27 11.89 16.19 -11.43
N SER A 28 11.60 15.62 -10.26
CA SER A 28 11.08 14.26 -10.16
C SER A 28 9.70 14.14 -10.81
N ILE A 29 9.46 13.03 -11.49
CA ILE A 29 8.16 12.75 -12.13
C ILE A 29 7.21 12.16 -11.07
N LYS A 30 5.97 12.63 -11.08
CA LYS A 30 4.91 12.14 -10.19
C LYS A 30 3.91 11.29 -10.95
N GLY A 31 3.37 10.31 -10.25
CA GLY A 31 2.31 9.48 -10.77
C GLY A 31 1.30 9.14 -9.68
N PHE A 32 0.21 8.53 -10.07
CA PHE A 32 -0.79 7.94 -9.21
C PHE A 32 -1.42 6.73 -9.88
N TYR A 33 -2.04 5.87 -9.11
CA TYR A 33 -2.93 4.83 -9.63
C TYR A 33 -4.30 4.95 -8.96
N THR A 34 -5.37 4.67 -9.74
CA THR A 34 -6.75 4.73 -9.25
C THR A 34 -7.09 3.52 -8.39
N ASN A 35 -7.99 3.70 -7.44
CA ASN A 35 -8.45 2.63 -6.55
C ASN A 35 -9.54 1.79 -7.22
N PRO A 36 -9.27 0.52 -7.60
CA PRO A 36 -10.26 -0.30 -8.29
C PRO A 36 -11.44 -0.75 -7.40
N LEU A 37 -11.36 -0.55 -6.09
CA LEU A 37 -12.47 -0.82 -5.15
C LEU A 37 -13.53 0.29 -5.14
N LYS A 38 -13.26 1.41 -5.81
CA LYS A 38 -14.14 2.59 -5.87
C LYS A 38 -14.60 2.86 -7.31
N LYS A 39 -15.50 3.82 -7.46
CA LYS A 39 -15.86 4.34 -8.78
C LYS A 39 -14.62 4.91 -9.48
N ASP A 40 -14.65 4.92 -10.80
CA ASP A 40 -13.58 5.56 -11.57
C ASP A 40 -13.54 7.06 -11.26
N VAL A 41 -12.39 7.54 -10.82
CA VAL A 41 -12.17 8.95 -10.47
C VAL A 41 -11.76 9.80 -11.68
N ILE A 42 -11.28 9.18 -12.75
CA ILE A 42 -10.75 9.89 -13.93
C ILE A 42 -11.73 10.87 -14.58
N PRO A 43 -13.07 10.59 -14.65
CA PRO A 43 -14.03 11.56 -15.16
C PRO A 43 -14.13 12.88 -14.37
N TYR A 44 -13.71 12.88 -13.11
CA TYR A 44 -13.75 14.02 -12.20
C TYR A 44 -12.40 14.77 -12.12
N LEU A 45 -11.33 14.24 -12.75
CA LEU A 45 -10.02 14.88 -12.77
C LEU A 45 -9.81 15.68 -14.05
N ASP A 46 -9.04 16.78 -13.94
CA ASP A 46 -8.67 17.57 -15.12
C ASP A 46 -7.68 16.84 -16.02
N LYS A 47 -8.19 16.37 -17.16
CA LYS A 47 -7.46 15.51 -18.10
C LYS A 47 -6.28 16.20 -18.77
N GLN A 48 -6.21 17.53 -18.78
CA GLN A 48 -5.07 18.24 -19.36
C GLN A 48 -3.77 18.04 -18.57
N TYR A 49 -3.88 17.75 -17.26
CA TYR A 49 -2.74 17.57 -16.35
C TYR A 49 -2.40 16.11 -16.07
N ILE A 50 -3.17 15.15 -16.58
CA ILE A 50 -2.95 13.72 -16.34
C ILE A 50 -2.71 12.98 -17.67
N GLN A 51 -1.84 11.95 -17.61
CA GLN A 51 -1.55 11.10 -18.76
C GLN A 51 -1.52 9.63 -18.32
N PRO A 52 -2.25 8.73 -18.98
CA PRO A 52 -2.24 7.31 -18.61
C PRO A 52 -0.87 6.67 -18.81
N SER A 53 -0.51 5.76 -17.94
CA SER A 53 0.64 4.88 -18.12
C SER A 53 0.37 3.89 -19.25
N LYS A 54 1.37 3.66 -20.11
CA LYS A 54 1.28 2.63 -21.17
C LYS A 54 1.48 1.22 -20.63
N VAL A 55 1.99 1.05 -19.42
CA VAL A 55 2.38 -0.24 -18.83
C VAL A 55 1.49 -0.60 -17.64
N VAL A 56 1.37 0.31 -16.68
CA VAL A 56 0.62 0.04 -15.44
C VAL A 56 -0.86 0.31 -15.66
N LYS A 57 -1.68 -0.73 -15.59
CA LYS A 57 -3.14 -0.59 -15.62
C LYS A 57 -3.60 0.32 -14.46
N ASN A 58 -4.48 1.25 -14.77
CA ASN A 58 -4.98 2.25 -13.82
C ASN A 58 -3.88 3.19 -13.26
N GLY A 59 -2.69 3.18 -13.83
CA GLY A 59 -1.59 4.09 -13.51
C GLY A 59 -1.59 5.33 -14.40
N TYR A 60 -1.21 6.47 -13.83
CA TYR A 60 -1.18 7.76 -14.52
C TYR A 60 0.04 8.56 -14.08
N TYR A 61 0.53 9.42 -14.99
CA TYR A 61 1.42 10.53 -14.69
C TYR A 61 0.59 11.79 -14.45
N PHE A 62 1.10 12.73 -13.67
CA PHE A 62 0.43 14.03 -13.50
C PHE A 62 1.43 15.16 -13.28
N ASP A 63 1.05 16.37 -13.66
CA ASP A 63 1.81 17.59 -13.38
C ASP A 63 1.50 18.09 -11.97
N TYR A 64 2.36 17.77 -11.01
CA TYR A 64 2.12 18.12 -9.62
C TYR A 64 2.28 19.62 -9.30
N GLN A 65 2.93 20.39 -10.19
CA GLN A 65 3.11 21.84 -10.00
C GLN A 65 1.81 22.57 -10.37
N GLN A 66 1.18 22.17 -11.48
CA GLN A 66 -0.05 22.76 -11.96
C GLN A 66 -1.29 22.11 -11.32
N TYR A 67 -1.22 20.83 -10.96
CA TYR A 67 -2.34 20.05 -10.46
C TYR A 67 -1.96 19.24 -9.22
N PRO A 68 -1.99 19.86 -8.01
CA PRO A 68 -1.54 19.22 -6.77
C PRO A 68 -2.56 18.22 -6.22
N LEU A 69 -2.71 17.04 -6.83
CA LEU A 69 -3.67 15.99 -6.50
C LEU A 69 -3.69 15.58 -5.00
N GLY A 70 -2.59 15.77 -4.28
CA GLY A 70 -2.54 15.51 -2.85
C GLY A 70 -3.41 16.44 -2.00
N LYS A 71 -3.90 17.54 -2.56
CA LYS A 71 -4.84 18.49 -1.92
C LYS A 71 -6.29 18.24 -2.32
N SER A 72 -6.53 17.41 -3.34
CA SER A 72 -7.88 17.11 -3.82
C SER A 72 -8.70 16.37 -2.75
N PRO A 73 -9.99 16.65 -2.58
CA PRO A 73 -10.90 15.87 -1.75
C PRO A 73 -10.92 14.38 -2.09
N PHE A 74 -10.73 14.02 -3.35
CA PHE A 74 -10.65 12.62 -3.79
C PHE A 74 -9.45 11.86 -3.19
N PHE A 75 -8.34 12.55 -2.86
CA PHE A 75 -7.25 11.95 -2.12
C PHE A 75 -7.70 11.50 -0.72
N HIS A 76 -8.47 12.33 -0.02
CA HIS A 76 -9.02 12.02 1.30
C HIS A 76 -10.06 10.89 1.25
N CYS A 77 -10.82 10.80 0.16
CA CYS A 77 -11.73 9.68 -0.12
C CYS A 77 -11.02 8.37 -0.50
N GLY A 78 -9.69 8.38 -0.68
CA GLY A 78 -8.93 7.21 -1.12
C GLY A 78 -9.27 6.74 -2.53
N ALA A 79 -9.68 7.66 -3.42
CA ALA A 79 -10.01 7.34 -4.82
C ALA A 79 -8.77 6.99 -5.65
N PHE A 80 -7.59 7.40 -5.21
CA PHE A 80 -6.31 7.09 -5.83
C PHE A 80 -5.17 7.12 -4.80
N TYR A 81 -4.02 6.58 -5.20
CA TYR A 81 -2.77 6.61 -4.45
C TYR A 81 -1.68 7.30 -5.27
N ILE A 82 -1.04 8.34 -4.70
CA ILE A 82 0.09 9.03 -5.35
C ILE A 82 1.35 8.19 -5.12
N GLN A 83 1.94 7.69 -6.19
CA GLN A 83 3.14 6.87 -6.16
C GLN A 83 4.09 7.26 -7.29
N GLU A 84 5.37 7.05 -7.05
CA GLU A 84 6.41 7.19 -8.05
C GLU A 84 6.21 6.13 -9.16
N PRO A 85 6.30 6.50 -10.45
CA PRO A 85 5.94 5.62 -11.55
C PRO A 85 6.74 4.32 -11.64
N SER A 86 8.04 4.32 -11.35
CA SER A 86 8.86 3.09 -11.37
C SER A 86 8.49 2.13 -10.25
N ALA A 87 8.09 2.65 -9.08
CA ALA A 87 7.62 1.84 -7.96
C ALA A 87 6.27 1.16 -8.22
N MET A 88 5.42 1.72 -9.12
CA MET A 88 4.16 1.08 -9.51
C MET A 88 4.38 -0.23 -10.28
N LEU A 89 5.48 -0.35 -11.00
CA LEU A 89 5.81 -1.53 -11.80
C LEU A 89 6.03 -2.79 -10.96
N VAL A 90 6.46 -2.65 -9.70
CA VAL A 90 6.62 -3.80 -8.80
C VAL A 90 5.29 -4.52 -8.59
N ALA A 91 4.23 -3.79 -8.30
CA ALA A 91 2.90 -4.37 -8.15
C ALA A 91 2.35 -4.94 -9.47
N HIS A 92 2.65 -4.29 -10.59
CA HIS A 92 2.26 -4.74 -11.92
C HIS A 92 2.88 -6.10 -12.28
N PHE A 93 4.19 -6.27 -12.09
CA PHE A 93 4.90 -7.50 -12.46
C PHE A 93 4.63 -8.67 -11.49
N LEU A 94 4.22 -8.42 -10.25
CA LEU A 94 3.84 -9.50 -9.34
C LEU A 94 2.58 -10.24 -9.81
N ASN A 95 1.67 -9.55 -10.50
CA ASN A 95 0.48 -10.12 -11.14
C ASN A 95 -0.30 -11.09 -10.23
N VAL A 96 -0.88 -10.56 -9.14
CA VAL A 96 -1.58 -11.36 -8.13
C VAL A 96 -2.90 -11.92 -8.64
N LYS A 97 -3.24 -13.14 -8.18
CA LYS A 97 -4.56 -13.73 -8.33
C LYS A 97 -5.46 -13.29 -7.19
N GLN A 98 -6.77 -13.31 -7.41
CA GLN A 98 -7.75 -12.80 -6.43
C GLN A 98 -7.68 -13.49 -5.06
N ASP A 99 -7.32 -14.77 -5.02
CA ASP A 99 -7.30 -15.58 -3.80
C ASP A 99 -5.89 -15.81 -3.23
N ASP A 100 -4.87 -15.11 -3.76
CA ASP A 100 -3.50 -15.21 -3.26
C ASP A 100 -3.38 -14.70 -1.82
N TYR A 101 -2.54 -15.37 -1.04
CA TYR A 101 -2.04 -14.87 0.24
C TYR A 101 -0.72 -14.16 0.01
N VAL A 102 -0.69 -12.86 0.25
CA VAL A 102 0.44 -12.00 -0.08
C VAL A 102 1.05 -11.39 1.18
N LEU A 103 2.37 -11.35 1.24
CA LEU A 103 3.12 -10.61 2.26
C LEU A 103 3.90 -9.46 1.60
N ASP A 104 3.77 -8.26 2.16
CA ASP A 104 4.66 -7.14 1.90
C ASP A 104 5.56 -6.94 3.13
N MET A 105 6.82 -7.35 3.03
CA MET A 105 7.73 -7.42 4.18
C MET A 105 8.19 -6.05 4.68
N CYS A 106 8.27 -5.06 3.79
CA CYS A 106 8.76 -3.70 4.04
C CYS A 106 7.81 -2.67 3.44
N GLY A 107 6.51 -2.76 3.79
CA GLY A 107 5.39 -2.19 3.04
C GLY A 107 5.23 -0.67 3.10
N ALA A 108 5.81 0.00 4.10
CA ALA A 108 5.59 1.44 4.23
C ALA A 108 6.25 2.27 3.11
N PRO A 109 5.56 3.31 2.63
CA PRO A 109 4.34 3.93 3.15
C PRO A 109 3.01 3.28 2.70
N GLY A 110 3.00 2.20 1.89
CA GLY A 110 1.80 1.44 1.54
C GLY A 110 1.40 1.45 0.07
N GLY A 111 2.19 2.05 -0.81
CA GLY A 111 1.84 2.13 -2.24
C GLY A 111 1.75 0.76 -2.90
N LYS A 112 2.75 -0.10 -2.73
CA LYS A 112 2.74 -1.47 -3.27
C LYS A 112 1.66 -2.32 -2.59
N THR A 113 1.57 -2.24 -1.25
CA THR A 113 0.51 -2.88 -0.46
C THR A 113 -0.88 -2.55 -0.99
N CYS A 114 -1.23 -1.26 -1.14
CA CYS A 114 -2.57 -0.85 -1.58
C CYS A 114 -2.86 -1.28 -3.02
N ALA A 115 -1.88 -1.19 -3.92
CA ALA A 115 -2.03 -1.63 -5.31
C ALA A 115 -2.33 -3.14 -5.41
N ILE A 116 -1.69 -3.95 -4.59
CA ILE A 116 -1.87 -5.41 -4.56
C ILE A 116 -3.17 -5.79 -3.83
N ALA A 117 -3.36 -5.30 -2.60
CA ALA A 117 -4.50 -5.69 -1.77
C ALA A 117 -5.85 -5.32 -2.39
N SER A 118 -5.90 -4.24 -3.19
CA SER A 118 -7.10 -3.83 -3.91
C SER A 118 -7.48 -4.77 -5.08
N GLN A 119 -6.59 -5.65 -5.51
CA GLN A 119 -6.84 -6.66 -6.54
C GLN A 119 -7.27 -8.01 -5.95
N LEU A 120 -7.07 -8.21 -4.65
CA LEU A 120 -7.44 -9.45 -3.97
C LEU A 120 -8.94 -9.46 -3.65
N SER A 121 -9.56 -10.66 -3.73
CA SER A 121 -10.94 -10.89 -3.30
C SER A 121 -11.05 -11.00 -1.76
N ASN A 122 -12.27 -11.28 -1.27
CA ASN A 122 -12.48 -11.61 0.14
C ASN A 122 -11.90 -12.99 0.54
N ASN A 123 -11.47 -13.82 -0.40
CA ASN A 123 -10.77 -15.07 -0.11
C ASN A 123 -9.26 -14.88 -0.07
N GLY A 124 -8.74 -13.81 -0.69
CA GLY A 124 -7.34 -13.44 -0.62
C GLY A 124 -6.97 -12.79 0.71
N LEU A 125 -5.68 -12.68 0.97
CA LEU A 125 -5.15 -12.09 2.19
C LEU A 125 -3.92 -11.25 1.88
N MET A 126 -3.87 -10.03 2.43
CA MET A 126 -2.68 -9.21 2.47
C MET A 126 -2.17 -9.08 3.90
N ILE A 127 -0.93 -9.47 4.17
CA ILE A 127 -0.20 -9.08 5.38
C ILE A 127 0.86 -8.08 4.95
N THR A 128 0.91 -6.95 5.62
CA THR A 128 1.91 -5.92 5.34
C THR A 128 2.60 -5.48 6.63
N ASN A 129 3.90 -5.29 6.56
CA ASN A 129 4.73 -5.01 7.72
C ASN A 129 5.67 -3.85 7.49
N ASP A 130 5.99 -3.12 8.53
CA ASP A 130 7.19 -2.28 8.58
C ASP A 130 7.79 -2.32 9.99
N ILE A 131 9.11 -2.47 10.07
CA ILE A 131 9.82 -2.57 11.35
C ILE A 131 9.82 -1.24 12.11
N VAL A 132 9.76 -0.11 11.40
CA VAL A 132 9.78 1.25 11.98
C VAL A 132 8.37 1.67 12.40
N PRO A 133 8.09 1.90 13.70
CA PRO A 133 6.74 2.15 14.19
C PRO A 133 6.02 3.32 13.52
N LEU A 134 6.73 4.43 13.27
CA LEU A 134 6.15 5.60 12.61
C LEU A 134 5.75 5.30 11.15
N ARG A 135 6.61 4.56 10.42
CA ARG A 135 6.31 4.15 9.05
C ARG A 135 5.15 3.15 9.00
N ALA A 136 5.11 2.18 9.93
CA ALA A 136 4.00 1.23 10.04
C ALA A 136 2.66 1.93 10.35
N LYS A 137 2.68 3.04 11.11
CA LYS A 137 1.49 3.86 11.33
C LYS A 137 1.01 4.51 10.03
N ILE A 138 1.90 5.12 9.25
CA ILE A 138 1.57 5.70 7.94
C ILE A 138 1.02 4.64 6.98
N LEU A 139 1.61 3.45 6.97
CA LEU A 139 1.12 2.29 6.22
C LEU A 139 -0.33 1.95 6.61
N SER A 140 -0.62 1.87 7.92
CA SER A 140 -1.97 1.60 8.43
C SER A 140 -2.99 2.68 8.03
N GLU A 141 -2.60 3.95 8.04
CA GLU A 141 -3.43 5.07 7.60
C GLU A 141 -3.75 4.99 6.09
N ASN A 142 -2.78 4.60 5.26
CA ASN A 142 -2.98 4.41 3.82
C ASN A 142 -3.86 3.18 3.51
N VAL A 143 -3.70 2.08 4.23
CA VAL A 143 -4.57 0.89 4.15
C VAL A 143 -6.02 1.28 4.49
N GLU A 144 -6.22 2.10 5.53
CA GLU A 144 -7.52 2.62 5.92
C GLU A 144 -8.11 3.51 4.84
N ARG A 145 -7.36 4.52 4.39
CA ARG A 145 -7.81 5.47 3.38
C ARG A 145 -8.20 4.79 2.06
N PHE A 146 -7.53 3.69 1.71
CA PHE A 146 -7.83 2.93 0.50
C PHE A 146 -9.07 2.02 0.65
N GLY A 147 -9.55 1.81 1.89
CA GLY A 147 -10.75 1.01 2.18
C GLY A 147 -10.52 -0.50 2.10
N LEU A 148 -9.30 -0.97 2.41
CA LEU A 148 -8.95 -2.39 2.32
C LEU A 148 -9.55 -3.19 3.49
N LYS A 149 -10.25 -4.29 3.17
CA LYS A 149 -10.92 -5.17 4.13
C LYS A 149 -10.12 -6.45 4.42
N ASN A 150 -9.28 -6.85 3.48
CA ASN A 150 -8.53 -8.11 3.44
C ASN A 150 -7.07 -7.97 3.92
N THR A 151 -6.77 -6.90 4.67
CA THR A 151 -5.39 -6.53 5.00
C THR A 151 -5.14 -6.51 6.50
N ILE A 152 -4.05 -7.16 6.92
CA ILE A 152 -3.48 -7.07 8.27
C ILE A 152 -2.22 -6.21 8.21
N VAL A 153 -2.12 -5.20 9.08
CA VAL A 153 -0.93 -4.35 9.21
C VAL A 153 -0.20 -4.69 10.49
N THR A 154 1.08 -5.01 10.39
CA THR A 154 1.94 -5.38 11.51
C THR A 154 3.12 -4.42 11.68
N ASN A 155 3.68 -4.40 12.87
CA ASN A 155 4.90 -3.67 13.19
C ASN A 155 5.82 -4.60 13.99
N CYS A 156 6.68 -5.32 13.31
CA CYS A 156 7.62 -6.24 13.93
C CYS A 156 8.88 -6.41 13.06
N ASP A 157 9.89 -7.07 13.61
CA ASP A 157 11.00 -7.58 12.82
C ASP A 157 10.49 -8.69 11.88
N PRO A 158 10.61 -8.52 10.55
CA PRO A 158 10.12 -9.52 9.58
C PRO A 158 10.80 -10.89 9.74
N LEU A 159 11.96 -10.97 10.38
CA LEU A 159 12.64 -12.23 10.68
C LEU A 159 11.90 -13.10 11.74
N SER A 160 10.88 -12.55 12.38
CA SER A 160 10.01 -13.30 13.29
C SER A 160 8.93 -14.13 12.59
N PHE A 161 8.52 -13.75 11.36
CA PHE A 161 7.44 -14.42 10.63
C PHE A 161 7.66 -15.90 10.30
N PRO A 162 8.88 -16.39 9.89
CA PRO A 162 9.07 -17.79 9.51
C PRO A 162 8.71 -18.80 10.61
N LYS A 163 8.80 -18.40 11.87
CA LYS A 163 8.40 -19.24 13.02
C LYS A 163 6.88 -19.39 13.16
N ILE A 164 6.12 -18.43 12.64
CA ILE A 164 4.67 -18.31 12.83
C ILE A 164 3.91 -18.71 11.56
N LEU A 165 4.42 -18.33 10.40
CA LEU A 165 3.79 -18.47 9.10
C LEU A 165 4.69 -19.22 8.08
N PRO A 166 5.29 -20.38 8.43
CA PRO A 166 6.15 -21.10 7.49
C PRO A 166 5.34 -21.56 6.26
N GLN A 167 5.87 -21.29 5.06
CA GLN A 167 5.25 -21.72 3.79
C GLN A 167 3.77 -21.31 3.67
N PHE A 168 3.47 -20.07 4.03
CA PHE A 168 2.09 -19.59 4.12
C PHE A 168 1.65 -18.73 2.94
N PHE A 169 2.59 -18.05 2.26
CA PHE A 169 2.28 -17.07 1.24
C PHE A 169 2.44 -17.62 -0.17
N ASP A 170 1.49 -17.31 -1.04
CA ASP A 170 1.58 -17.56 -2.48
C ASP A 170 2.55 -16.58 -3.13
N LYS A 171 2.57 -15.32 -2.63
CA LYS A 171 3.43 -14.26 -3.16
C LYS A 171 4.01 -13.40 -2.04
N ILE A 172 5.25 -12.98 -2.24
CA ILE A 172 5.94 -12.06 -1.31
C ILE A 172 6.49 -10.87 -2.10
N ILE A 173 6.30 -9.68 -1.54
CA ILE A 173 6.97 -8.46 -1.96
C ILE A 173 8.11 -8.20 -0.98
N LEU A 174 9.33 -8.16 -1.49
CA LEU A 174 10.49 -7.69 -0.78
C LEU A 174 11.04 -6.46 -1.51
N ASP A 175 10.39 -5.31 -1.25
CA ASP A 175 10.95 -4.00 -1.60
C ASP A 175 12.00 -3.68 -0.54
N ALA A 176 13.23 -4.13 -0.80
CA ALA A 176 14.24 -4.26 0.22
C ALA A 176 14.80 -2.90 0.67
N PRO A 177 15.10 -2.72 1.96
CA PRO A 177 15.87 -1.58 2.40
C PRO A 177 17.21 -1.55 1.65
N CYS A 178 17.54 -0.41 1.04
CA CYS A 178 18.68 -0.27 0.15
C CYS A 178 19.38 1.08 0.33
N SER A 179 20.51 1.30 -0.37
CA SER A 179 21.26 2.55 -0.34
C SER A 179 20.49 3.76 -0.91
N GLY A 180 19.42 3.51 -1.70
CA GLY A 180 18.48 4.53 -2.14
C GLY A 180 18.99 5.46 -3.24
N GLU A 181 19.93 5.03 -4.08
CA GLU A 181 20.51 5.82 -5.16
C GLU A 181 19.48 6.36 -6.15
N GLY A 182 18.42 5.60 -6.43
CA GLY A 182 17.28 6.03 -7.23
C GLY A 182 16.40 7.11 -6.58
N MET A 183 16.67 7.48 -5.32
CA MET A 183 15.96 8.54 -4.61
C MET A 183 16.70 9.89 -4.60
N PHE A 184 17.89 9.98 -5.18
CA PHE A 184 18.74 11.17 -5.11
C PHE A 184 18.07 12.42 -5.67
N ARG A 185 17.22 12.28 -6.68
CA ARG A 185 16.45 13.39 -7.26
C ARG A 185 15.32 13.91 -6.36
N LYS A 186 14.92 13.12 -5.34
CA LYS A 186 13.80 13.42 -4.45
C LYS A 186 14.20 13.73 -3.02
N ASN A 187 15.38 13.27 -2.61
CA ASN A 187 15.75 13.26 -1.20
C ASN A 187 17.25 13.55 -1.03
N ASP A 188 17.56 14.80 -0.71
CA ASP A 188 18.93 15.24 -0.42
C ASP A 188 19.57 14.45 0.74
N GLN A 189 18.77 13.96 1.67
CA GLN A 189 19.27 13.14 2.78
C GLN A 189 19.82 11.80 2.27
N ALA A 190 19.22 11.22 1.23
CA ALA A 190 19.73 9.99 0.61
C ALA A 190 21.15 10.20 0.04
N ILE A 191 21.41 11.36 -0.58
CA ILE A 191 22.73 11.73 -1.08
C ILE A 191 23.74 11.86 0.08
N LYS A 192 23.34 12.52 1.17
CA LYS A 192 24.20 12.78 2.34
C LYS A 192 24.58 11.54 3.12
N THR A 193 23.69 10.55 3.16
CA THR A 193 23.87 9.31 3.92
C THR A 193 24.42 8.15 3.10
N TRP A 194 24.58 8.36 1.79
CA TRP A 194 25.11 7.32 0.91
C TRP A 194 26.62 7.11 1.14
N SER A 195 27.02 5.87 1.26
CA SER A 195 28.43 5.44 1.34
C SER A 195 28.57 3.97 0.95
N LEU A 196 29.79 3.50 0.70
CA LEU A 196 30.08 2.08 0.45
C LEU A 196 29.77 1.21 1.68
N GLU A 197 30.01 1.73 2.88
CA GLU A 197 29.64 1.05 4.13
C GLU A 197 28.12 0.84 4.22
N LYS A 198 27.35 1.86 3.82
CA LYS A 198 25.87 1.77 3.79
C LYS A 198 25.39 0.71 2.82
N ILE A 199 26.01 0.58 1.65
CA ILE A 199 25.70 -0.49 0.70
C ILE A 199 25.96 -1.85 1.34
N ASN A 200 27.11 -2.06 1.99
CA ASN A 200 27.45 -3.32 2.66
C ASN A 200 26.48 -3.67 3.78
N GLU A 201 26.04 -2.70 4.59
CA GLU A 201 25.01 -2.88 5.61
C GLU A 201 23.69 -3.35 4.98
N CYS A 202 23.25 -2.69 3.89
CA CYS A 202 22.04 -3.04 3.17
C CYS A 202 22.12 -4.47 2.60
N VAL A 203 23.21 -4.83 1.95
CA VAL A 203 23.48 -6.18 1.42
C VAL A 203 23.31 -7.25 2.52
N HIS A 204 23.85 -7.01 3.72
CA HIS A 204 23.72 -7.96 4.82
C HIS A 204 22.27 -8.10 5.32
N ILE A 205 21.53 -6.97 5.42
CA ILE A 205 20.11 -6.98 5.80
C ILE A 205 19.29 -7.68 4.73
N GLN A 206 19.53 -7.38 3.45
CA GLN A 206 18.82 -7.96 2.32
C GLN A 206 18.93 -9.49 2.30
N LYS A 207 20.11 -10.06 2.53
CA LYS A 207 20.29 -11.53 2.62
C LYS A 207 19.42 -12.14 3.70
N LYS A 208 19.37 -11.57 4.90
CA LYS A 208 18.52 -12.07 5.99
C LYS A 208 17.03 -12.01 5.63
N LEU A 209 16.60 -10.91 4.98
CA LEU A 209 15.21 -10.77 4.54
C LEU A 209 14.87 -11.75 3.42
N ILE A 210 15.77 -12.00 2.50
CA ILE A 210 15.64 -13.03 1.45
C ILE A 210 15.46 -14.40 2.09
N ASP A 211 16.32 -14.78 3.03
CA ASP A 211 16.23 -16.07 3.73
C ASP A 211 14.88 -16.24 4.44
N ALA A 212 14.40 -15.17 5.08
CA ALA A 212 13.08 -15.17 5.69
C ALA A 212 11.96 -15.31 4.65
N ALA A 213 12.03 -14.57 3.52
CA ALA A 213 11.04 -14.64 2.45
C ALA A 213 10.94 -16.04 1.84
N MET A 214 12.09 -16.68 1.54
CA MET A 214 12.12 -18.04 0.97
C MET A 214 11.52 -19.09 1.91
N ASN A 215 11.67 -18.93 3.24
CA ASN A 215 11.02 -19.78 4.24
C ASN A 215 9.52 -19.54 4.39
N LEU A 216 9.04 -18.34 4.07
CA LEU A 216 7.65 -17.94 4.14
C LEU A 216 6.83 -18.31 2.90
N LEU A 217 7.49 -18.46 1.75
CA LEU A 217 6.87 -18.85 0.50
C LEU A 217 6.43 -20.30 0.51
N LYS A 218 5.20 -20.55 0.04
CA LYS A 218 4.72 -21.89 -0.33
C LYS A 218 5.61 -22.50 -1.42
N PRO A 219 5.63 -23.82 -1.54
CA PRO A 219 6.06 -24.48 -2.78
C PRO A 219 5.29 -23.90 -3.98
N GLY A 220 5.99 -23.56 -5.05
CA GLY A 220 5.39 -22.88 -6.20
C GLY A 220 5.05 -21.39 -6.00
N GLY A 221 5.37 -20.81 -4.84
CA GLY A 221 5.16 -19.38 -4.56
C GLY A 221 6.16 -18.48 -5.27
N GLN A 222 5.85 -17.17 -5.35
CA GLN A 222 6.66 -16.19 -6.07
C GLN A 222 7.14 -15.07 -5.15
N LEU A 223 8.44 -14.73 -5.25
CA LEU A 223 9.06 -13.57 -4.63
C LEU A 223 9.30 -12.50 -5.70
N ILE A 224 8.73 -11.31 -5.52
CA ILE A 224 9.21 -10.13 -6.24
C ILE A 224 10.22 -9.40 -5.35
N TYR A 225 11.45 -9.35 -5.81
CA TYR A 225 12.55 -8.61 -5.19
C TYR A 225 12.73 -7.28 -5.90
N SER A 226 12.74 -6.19 -5.16
CA SER A 226 12.93 -4.85 -5.71
C SER A 226 13.76 -3.96 -4.80
N THR A 227 14.45 -3.01 -5.41
CA THR A 227 15.19 -1.95 -4.72
C THR A 227 15.04 -0.62 -5.47
N CYS A 228 15.23 0.49 -4.79
CA CYS A 228 15.37 1.80 -5.41
C CYS A 228 16.85 2.23 -5.50
N THR A 229 17.73 1.31 -5.92
CA THR A 229 19.18 1.61 -6.11
C THR A 229 19.66 1.08 -7.46
N TYR A 230 20.81 1.60 -7.94
CA TYR A 230 21.48 1.13 -9.16
C TYR A 230 22.59 0.13 -8.86
N ASN A 231 22.91 -0.10 -7.59
CA ASN A 231 24.07 -0.86 -7.17
C ASN A 231 23.93 -2.36 -7.49
N ILE A 232 24.94 -2.95 -8.14
CA ILE A 232 24.95 -4.38 -8.52
C ILE A 232 24.96 -5.28 -7.28
N GLN A 233 25.62 -4.85 -6.17
CA GLN A 233 25.70 -5.67 -4.94
C GLN A 233 24.33 -5.85 -4.27
N GLU A 234 23.48 -4.83 -4.39
CA GLU A 234 22.14 -4.84 -3.83
C GLU A 234 21.07 -5.38 -4.80
N ASN A 235 21.40 -5.56 -6.07
CA ASN A 235 20.52 -5.98 -7.15
C ASN A 235 20.87 -7.39 -7.65
N GLU A 236 21.59 -7.54 -8.75
CA GLU A 236 21.88 -8.83 -9.38
C GLU A 236 22.62 -9.78 -8.45
N LYS A 237 23.51 -9.29 -7.59
CA LYS A 237 24.22 -10.14 -6.63
C LYS A 237 23.29 -10.73 -5.56
N GLN A 238 22.19 -10.03 -5.19
CA GLN A 238 21.18 -10.59 -4.31
C GLN A 238 20.33 -11.63 -5.03
N VAL A 239 19.97 -11.40 -6.29
CA VAL A 239 19.26 -12.39 -7.11
C VAL A 239 20.13 -13.63 -7.32
N GLN A 240 21.43 -13.46 -7.62
CA GLN A 240 22.36 -14.57 -7.73
C GLN A 240 22.46 -15.36 -6.41
N TYR A 241 22.52 -14.66 -5.26
CA TYR A 241 22.47 -15.30 -3.94
C TYR A 241 21.23 -16.18 -3.76
N ILE A 242 20.06 -15.74 -4.21
CA ILE A 242 18.82 -16.54 -4.15
C ILE A 242 18.97 -17.81 -5.02
N LEU A 243 19.43 -17.66 -6.27
CA LEU A 243 19.60 -18.78 -7.19
C LEU A 243 20.63 -19.82 -6.73
N ASP A 244 21.68 -19.38 -6.06
CA ASP A 244 22.75 -20.25 -5.55
C ASP A 244 22.35 -21.03 -4.30
N ASN A 245 21.40 -20.53 -3.50
CA ASN A 245 21.09 -21.09 -2.17
C ASN A 245 19.72 -21.75 -2.08
N TYR A 246 18.83 -21.55 -3.07
CA TYR A 246 17.46 -22.07 -3.03
C TYR A 246 17.11 -22.75 -4.34
N ASP A 247 16.26 -23.79 -4.28
CA ASP A 247 15.65 -24.39 -5.47
C ASP A 247 14.58 -23.43 -6.03
N CYS A 248 14.99 -22.60 -6.95
CA CYS A 248 14.16 -21.56 -7.55
C CYS A 248 14.62 -21.20 -8.97
N SER A 249 13.81 -20.48 -9.69
CA SER A 249 14.10 -20.00 -11.04
C SER A 249 13.67 -18.54 -11.21
N LEU A 250 14.38 -17.78 -12.05
CA LEU A 250 13.93 -16.47 -12.50
C LEU A 250 12.78 -16.61 -13.48
N ILE A 251 11.77 -15.76 -13.32
CA ILE A 251 10.71 -15.56 -14.30
C ILE A 251 11.09 -14.35 -15.15
N PRO A 252 11.29 -14.51 -16.46
CA PRO A 252 11.60 -13.40 -17.35
C PRO A 252 10.50 -12.34 -17.31
N LEU A 253 10.86 -11.09 -17.06
CA LEU A 253 9.94 -9.95 -17.08
C LEU A 253 9.90 -9.35 -18.49
N GLU A 254 8.69 -9.15 -19.00
CA GLU A 254 8.49 -8.50 -20.29
C GLU A 254 8.86 -7.02 -20.20
N LYS A 255 9.76 -6.58 -21.06
CA LYS A 255 10.26 -5.20 -21.08
C LYS A 255 9.51 -4.37 -22.10
N SER A 256 9.12 -3.17 -21.69
CA SER A 256 8.60 -2.13 -22.57
C SER A 256 9.64 -1.03 -22.79
N GLN A 257 9.32 -0.08 -23.68
CA GLN A 257 10.20 1.04 -23.99
C GLN A 257 10.66 1.78 -22.71
N GLY A 258 11.96 1.99 -22.56
CA GLY A 258 12.58 2.66 -21.43
C GLY A 258 12.99 1.73 -20.27
N MET A 259 12.70 0.43 -20.37
CA MET A 259 13.19 -0.58 -19.43
C MET A 259 14.49 -1.22 -19.94
N SER A 260 15.48 -1.33 -19.07
CA SER A 260 16.76 -1.96 -19.36
C SER A 260 16.82 -3.36 -18.75
N GLU A 261 17.64 -4.22 -19.36
CA GLU A 261 18.02 -5.51 -18.77
C GLU A 261 18.92 -5.32 -17.54
N GLY A 262 18.96 -6.35 -16.70
CA GLY A 262 19.97 -6.42 -15.64
C GLY A 262 21.36 -6.72 -16.18
N ILE A 263 22.37 -6.46 -15.38
CA ILE A 263 23.76 -6.70 -15.75
C ILE A 263 24.04 -8.20 -15.75
N HIS A 264 24.32 -8.76 -16.92
CA HIS A 264 24.46 -10.21 -17.15
C HIS A 264 23.25 -11.02 -16.67
N MET A 265 22.04 -10.41 -16.63
CA MET A 265 20.81 -11.00 -16.14
C MET A 265 19.61 -10.44 -16.94
N PRO A 266 19.39 -10.90 -18.17
CA PRO A 266 18.36 -10.31 -19.06
C PRO A 266 16.92 -10.53 -18.57
N GLU A 267 16.67 -11.43 -17.64
CA GLU A 267 15.34 -11.75 -17.09
C GLU A 267 14.78 -10.63 -16.23
N VAL A 268 15.64 -9.81 -15.59
CA VAL A 268 15.25 -8.77 -14.65
C VAL A 268 15.11 -7.40 -15.33
N ILE A 269 14.58 -6.42 -14.60
CA ILE A 269 14.39 -5.06 -15.11
C ILE A 269 15.21 -4.07 -14.27
N ARG A 270 15.92 -3.19 -14.96
CA ARG A 270 16.49 -1.95 -14.44
C ARG A 270 15.80 -0.74 -15.03
N LEU A 271 15.47 0.23 -14.19
CA LEU A 271 14.89 1.51 -14.58
C LEU A 271 15.88 2.62 -14.28
N TYR A 272 16.11 3.46 -15.28
CA TYR A 272 16.99 4.62 -15.17
C TYR A 272 16.25 5.89 -15.58
N PRO A 273 16.44 7.03 -14.90
CA PRO A 273 15.65 8.25 -15.13
C PRO A 273 15.88 8.89 -16.52
N HIS A 274 16.96 8.57 -17.23
CA HIS A 274 17.22 9.04 -18.60
C HIS A 274 16.51 8.18 -19.67
N LYS A 275 16.04 6.98 -19.32
CA LYS A 275 15.31 6.07 -20.23
C LYS A 275 13.83 5.96 -19.88
N HIS A 276 13.51 5.94 -18.60
CA HIS A 276 12.15 5.75 -18.08
C HIS A 276 11.61 7.01 -17.45
N ARG A 277 10.31 7.26 -17.63
CA ARG A 277 9.59 8.36 -16.96
C ARG A 277 9.33 8.01 -15.48
N GLY A 278 10.37 8.04 -14.66
CA GLY A 278 10.34 7.71 -13.25
C GLY A 278 11.72 7.89 -12.64
N GLU A 279 11.89 7.31 -11.45
CA GLU A 279 13.16 7.27 -10.75
C GLU A 279 13.91 5.95 -11.06
N GLY A 280 14.96 5.66 -10.28
CA GLY A 280 15.67 4.39 -10.40
C GLY A 280 14.95 3.25 -9.67
N HIS A 281 14.87 2.09 -10.29
CA HIS A 281 14.34 0.89 -9.67
C HIS A 281 14.97 -0.37 -10.27
N PHE A 282 15.04 -1.43 -9.48
CA PHE A 282 15.40 -2.78 -9.90
C PHE A 282 14.25 -3.73 -9.55
N ILE A 283 13.92 -4.67 -10.45
CA ILE A 283 12.83 -5.61 -10.26
C ILE A 283 13.23 -6.98 -10.78
N ALA A 284 13.12 -8.00 -9.93
CA ALA A 284 13.30 -9.42 -10.25
C ALA A 284 12.11 -10.24 -9.73
N LEU A 285 11.62 -11.18 -10.53
CA LEU A 285 10.56 -12.11 -10.13
C LEU A 285 11.13 -13.52 -10.06
N ILE A 286 11.04 -14.15 -8.90
CA ILE A 286 11.60 -15.44 -8.58
C ILE A 286 10.46 -16.42 -8.28
N GLN A 287 10.51 -17.61 -8.86
CA GLN A 287 9.62 -18.74 -8.59
C GLN A 287 10.32 -19.74 -7.70
N LYS A 288 9.75 -20.08 -6.54
CA LYS A 288 10.22 -21.17 -5.69
C LYS A 288 9.77 -22.52 -6.31
N ASN A 289 10.72 -23.40 -6.63
CA ASN A 289 10.44 -24.69 -7.30
C ASN A 289 10.25 -25.84 -6.30
N GLU A 290 10.78 -25.70 -5.07
CA GLU A 290 10.72 -26.73 -4.03
C GLU A 290 9.32 -27.38 -3.92
N ILE A 291 9.30 -28.69 -3.80
CA ILE A 291 8.10 -29.50 -3.54
C ILE A 291 8.17 -29.97 -2.09
N SER A 292 7.32 -29.41 -1.22
CA SER A 292 7.23 -29.80 0.18
C SER A 292 5.79 -29.76 0.69
N GLN A 293 5.51 -30.45 1.82
CA GLN A 293 4.19 -30.41 2.42
C GLN A 293 3.95 -29.05 3.10
N ILE A 294 2.84 -28.40 2.74
CA ILE A 294 2.44 -27.12 3.34
C ILE A 294 2.07 -27.33 4.80
N LYS A 295 2.68 -26.57 5.70
CA LYS A 295 2.36 -26.58 7.13
C LYS A 295 1.02 -25.85 7.38
N LYS A 296 0.16 -26.47 8.18
CA LYS A 296 -1.13 -25.88 8.53
C LYS A 296 -0.95 -24.74 9.54
N VAL A 297 -1.36 -23.55 9.18
CA VAL A 297 -1.38 -22.37 10.04
C VAL A 297 -2.75 -22.23 10.70
N LYS A 298 -2.80 -21.90 11.98
CA LYS A 298 -4.06 -21.65 12.70
C LYS A 298 -4.70 -20.36 12.26
N SER A 299 -6.02 -20.42 11.97
CA SER A 299 -6.83 -19.24 11.71
C SER A 299 -7.24 -18.54 13.00
N MET A 300 -7.35 -17.21 12.94
CA MET A 300 -7.91 -16.39 13.99
C MET A 300 -9.40 -16.72 14.19
N LYS A 301 -9.83 -16.80 15.44
CA LYS A 301 -11.23 -17.04 15.77
C LYS A 301 -11.96 -15.71 16.00
N PRO A 302 -13.17 -15.54 15.43
CA PRO A 302 -14.03 -14.43 15.79
C PRO A 302 -14.27 -14.42 17.30
N SER A 303 -14.24 -13.25 17.91
CA SER A 303 -14.47 -13.07 19.35
C SER A 303 -15.08 -11.70 19.57
N ILE A 304 -16.33 -11.67 20.04
CA ILE A 304 -17.05 -10.45 20.40
C ILE A 304 -18.06 -10.77 21.51
N SER A 305 -18.19 -9.87 22.50
CA SER A 305 -19.19 -10.00 23.55
C SER A 305 -20.61 -9.83 23.00
N ARG A 306 -21.61 -10.47 23.62
CA ARG A 306 -23.03 -10.29 23.23
C ARG A 306 -23.47 -8.83 23.31
N GLN A 307 -22.99 -8.08 24.30
CA GLN A 307 -23.29 -6.66 24.46
C GLN A 307 -22.74 -5.84 23.28
N ASN A 308 -21.46 -6.03 22.92
CA ASN A 308 -20.84 -5.29 21.83
C ASN A 308 -21.44 -5.69 20.48
N MET A 309 -21.75 -6.98 20.28
CA MET A 309 -22.45 -7.45 19.07
C MET A 309 -23.78 -6.73 18.89
N LYS A 310 -24.60 -6.62 19.95
CA LYS A 310 -25.87 -5.89 19.90
C LYS A 310 -25.68 -4.42 19.52
N LEU A 311 -24.69 -3.72 20.10
CA LEU A 311 -24.42 -2.32 19.76
C LEU A 311 -24.03 -2.12 18.29
N VAL A 312 -23.27 -3.05 17.73
CA VAL A 312 -22.88 -3.03 16.32
C VAL A 312 -24.10 -3.31 15.44
N ASP A 313 -24.90 -4.35 15.74
CA ASP A 313 -26.10 -4.70 15.00
C ASP A 313 -27.14 -3.57 15.02
N ASP A 314 -27.40 -2.96 16.18
CA ASP A 314 -28.30 -1.81 16.32
C ASP A 314 -27.85 -0.63 15.46
N PHE A 315 -26.52 -0.37 15.37
CA PHE A 315 -25.97 0.66 14.51
C PHE A 315 -26.18 0.34 13.02
N TYR A 316 -25.86 -0.88 12.58
CA TYR A 316 -26.04 -1.31 11.18
C TYR A 316 -27.50 -1.25 10.78
N GLN A 317 -28.40 -1.82 11.58
CA GLN A 317 -29.84 -1.79 11.31
C GLN A 317 -30.42 -0.38 11.26
N LYS A 318 -29.90 0.54 12.09
CA LYS A 318 -30.44 1.90 12.17
C LYS A 318 -29.94 2.82 11.05
N TYR A 319 -28.66 2.71 10.65
CA TYR A 319 -28.03 3.70 9.80
C TYR A 319 -27.55 3.18 8.44
N LEU A 320 -27.43 1.86 8.28
CA LEU A 320 -26.94 1.25 7.06
C LEU A 320 -27.99 0.35 6.39
N ASN A 321 -27.85 0.14 5.07
CA ASN A 321 -28.67 -0.77 4.27
C ASN A 321 -27.96 -2.12 4.03
N ILE A 322 -26.81 -2.34 4.64
CA ILE A 322 -26.03 -3.57 4.55
C ILE A 322 -26.06 -4.33 5.88
N LYS A 323 -25.82 -5.63 5.82
CA LYS A 323 -25.78 -6.50 7.00
C LYS A 323 -24.49 -6.32 7.78
N THR A 324 -24.56 -6.52 9.11
CA THR A 324 -23.37 -6.64 9.96
C THR A 324 -22.47 -7.77 9.44
N PRO A 325 -21.13 -7.57 9.38
CA PRO A 325 -20.20 -8.61 8.98
C PRO A 325 -20.28 -9.84 9.90
N GLN A 326 -20.19 -11.03 9.31
CA GLN A 326 -20.34 -12.30 10.02
C GLN A 326 -19.21 -12.57 11.04
N TYR A 327 -17.97 -12.21 10.70
CA TYR A 327 -16.79 -12.50 11.52
C TYR A 327 -16.29 -11.22 12.14
N LEU A 328 -16.56 -11.04 13.44
CA LEU A 328 -16.12 -9.87 14.21
C LEU A 328 -15.06 -10.26 15.23
N TYR A 329 -14.11 -9.37 15.43
CA TYR A 329 -13.08 -9.47 16.44
C TYR A 329 -13.05 -8.20 17.30
N ASP A 330 -13.22 -8.40 18.61
CA ASP A 330 -13.23 -7.33 19.62
C ASP A 330 -11.84 -7.26 20.28
N ASN A 331 -11.17 -6.14 20.07
CA ASN A 331 -9.91 -5.81 20.75
C ASN A 331 -10.15 -4.62 21.70
N ASN A 332 -10.50 -4.90 22.94
CA ASN A 332 -10.76 -3.85 23.96
C ASN A 332 -11.81 -2.83 23.49
N ASN A 333 -12.97 -3.29 23.06
CA ASN A 333 -14.08 -2.50 22.48
C ASN A 333 -13.81 -1.88 21.09
N HIS A 334 -12.62 -2.06 20.52
CA HIS A 334 -12.36 -1.76 19.12
C HIS A 334 -12.77 -2.95 18.25
N ILE A 335 -13.78 -2.75 17.41
CA ILE A 335 -14.39 -3.82 16.63
C ILE A 335 -13.83 -3.86 15.22
N TYR A 336 -13.36 -5.03 14.82
CA TYR A 336 -12.86 -5.31 13.48
C TYR A 336 -13.70 -6.36 12.78
N ALA A 337 -13.98 -6.16 11.49
CA ALA A 337 -14.41 -7.25 10.62
C ALA A 337 -13.16 -7.96 10.08
N ILE A 338 -13.07 -9.25 10.38
CA ILE A 338 -11.97 -10.13 9.96
C ILE A 338 -12.45 -11.12 8.90
N LEU A 339 -11.52 -11.75 8.20
CA LEU A 339 -11.82 -12.80 7.24
C LEU A 339 -11.44 -14.18 7.79
N PRO A 340 -12.13 -15.28 7.36
CA PRO A 340 -11.90 -16.63 7.90
C PRO A 340 -10.47 -17.14 7.76
N GLN A 341 -9.76 -16.69 6.73
CA GLN A 341 -8.36 -17.08 6.44
C GLN A 341 -7.31 -16.29 7.23
N PHE A 342 -7.72 -15.29 8.02
CA PHE A 342 -6.75 -14.53 8.82
C PHE A 342 -6.01 -15.44 9.80
N PRO A 343 -4.67 -15.46 9.77
CA PRO A 343 -3.88 -16.31 10.66
C PRO A 343 -3.81 -15.75 12.08
N GLU A 344 -3.60 -16.64 13.05
CA GLU A 344 -3.28 -16.26 14.42
C GLU A 344 -1.83 -15.79 14.51
N LEU A 345 -1.59 -14.51 14.75
CA LEU A 345 -0.26 -13.89 14.79
C LEU A 345 0.23 -13.70 16.24
N LYS A 346 0.53 -14.82 16.93
CA LYS A 346 1.02 -14.76 18.31
C LYS A 346 2.39 -14.08 18.42
N GLY A 347 2.49 -13.10 19.33
CA GLY A 347 3.73 -12.36 19.57
C GLY A 347 4.06 -11.29 18.54
N ILE A 348 3.22 -11.10 17.52
CA ILE A 348 3.36 -10.04 16.54
C ILE A 348 2.49 -8.84 16.94
N ARG A 349 3.06 -7.65 16.90
CA ARG A 349 2.31 -6.42 17.10
C ARG A 349 1.46 -6.11 15.87
N ILE A 350 0.15 -6.21 16.02
CA ILE A 350 -0.84 -5.89 14.97
C ILE A 350 -1.31 -4.46 15.18
N LEU A 351 -1.21 -3.61 14.16
CA LEU A 351 -1.74 -2.24 14.15
C LEU A 351 -3.15 -2.19 13.57
N ARG A 352 -3.45 -3.08 12.60
CA ARG A 352 -4.76 -3.22 11.97
C ARG A 352 -5.02 -4.67 11.65
N ASN A 353 -6.19 -5.14 12.00
CA ASN A 353 -6.59 -6.54 11.83
C ASN A 353 -7.85 -6.62 10.94
N GLY A 354 -7.68 -6.39 9.64
CA GLY A 354 -8.80 -6.26 8.71
C GLY A 354 -9.48 -4.89 8.79
N LEU A 355 -10.80 -4.84 8.55
CA LEU A 355 -11.55 -3.60 8.54
C LEU A 355 -11.93 -3.17 9.95
N TYR A 356 -11.39 -2.04 10.40
CA TYR A 356 -11.81 -1.41 11.64
C TYR A 356 -13.20 -0.80 11.48
N LEU A 357 -14.20 -1.31 12.21
CA LEU A 357 -15.58 -0.85 12.12
C LEU A 357 -15.83 0.36 13.01
N GLY A 358 -15.22 0.41 14.20
CA GLY A 358 -15.44 1.46 15.19
C GLY A 358 -15.26 0.98 16.61
N GLU A 359 -15.72 1.78 17.56
CA GLU A 359 -15.54 1.55 18.99
C GLU A 359 -16.90 1.41 19.70
N CYS A 360 -17.06 0.35 20.50
CA CYS A 360 -18.18 0.22 21.42
C CYS A 360 -17.95 1.03 22.70
N LYS A 361 -18.80 2.02 22.94
CA LYS A 361 -18.90 2.75 24.21
C LYS A 361 -19.98 2.12 25.09
N LYS A 362 -20.15 2.59 26.31
CA LYS A 362 -21.08 2.03 27.29
C LYS A 362 -22.47 1.69 26.70
N ASN A 363 -23.06 2.59 25.90
CA ASN A 363 -24.43 2.47 25.39
C ASN A 363 -24.58 2.79 23.90
N ARG A 364 -23.48 2.81 23.12
CA ARG A 364 -23.50 3.13 21.70
C ARG A 364 -22.28 2.60 20.98
N PHE A 365 -22.42 2.40 19.68
CA PHE A 365 -21.32 2.19 18.77
C PHE A 365 -20.94 3.50 18.08
N GLU A 366 -19.65 3.81 18.04
CA GLU A 366 -19.09 4.95 17.31
C GLU A 366 -18.35 4.45 16.06
N PRO A 367 -18.87 4.75 14.84
CA PRO A 367 -18.29 4.23 13.61
C PRO A 367 -16.96 4.89 13.30
N SER A 368 -16.08 4.15 12.63
CA SER A 368 -14.75 4.61 12.23
C SER A 368 -14.75 5.25 10.84
N LEU A 369 -13.69 6.00 10.53
CA LEU A 369 -13.38 6.46 9.17
C LEU A 369 -13.20 5.26 8.22
N ALA A 370 -12.53 4.20 8.67
CA ALA A 370 -12.29 3.01 7.84
C ALA A 370 -13.60 2.39 7.34
N LEU A 371 -14.63 2.30 8.20
CA LEU A 371 -15.94 1.83 7.77
C LEU A 371 -16.57 2.79 6.75
N ALA A 372 -16.55 4.11 7.00
CA ALA A 372 -17.11 5.10 6.08
C ALA A 372 -16.52 4.95 4.68
N LEU A 373 -15.19 4.83 4.59
CA LEU A 373 -14.46 4.74 3.33
C LEU A 373 -14.74 3.46 2.52
N THR A 374 -15.43 2.46 3.09
CA THR A 374 -15.83 1.25 2.36
C THR A 374 -17.27 1.26 1.87
N LEU A 375 -18.05 2.29 2.22
CA LEU A 375 -19.48 2.38 1.90
C LEU A 375 -19.73 3.04 0.55
N GLN A 376 -20.83 2.64 -0.09
CA GLN A 376 -21.40 3.28 -1.27
C GLN A 376 -22.66 4.05 -0.87
N LYS A 377 -23.16 4.94 -1.74
CA LYS A 377 -24.39 5.73 -1.46
C LYS A 377 -25.59 4.83 -1.08
N ASN A 378 -25.74 3.70 -1.78
CA ASN A 378 -26.84 2.77 -1.51
C ASN A 378 -26.69 1.97 -0.20
N ASP A 379 -25.47 1.96 0.39
CA ASP A 379 -25.20 1.25 1.64
C ASP A 379 -25.64 2.04 2.88
N VAL A 380 -25.98 3.33 2.71
CA VAL A 380 -26.31 4.23 3.81
C VAL A 380 -27.74 4.73 3.73
N LYS A 381 -28.38 4.96 4.89
CA LYS A 381 -29.76 5.48 4.95
C LYS A 381 -29.80 7.02 4.85
N GLN A 382 -28.70 7.70 5.22
CA GLN A 382 -28.61 9.15 5.21
C GLN A 382 -27.24 9.55 4.67
N SER A 383 -27.20 10.53 3.77
CA SER A 383 -25.94 11.07 3.24
C SER A 383 -26.11 12.51 2.77
N TYR A 384 -25.02 13.25 2.80
CA TYR A 384 -24.87 14.49 2.06
C TYR A 384 -23.88 14.25 0.92
N THR A 385 -24.16 14.81 -0.25
CA THR A 385 -23.27 14.74 -1.40
C THR A 385 -22.91 16.15 -1.83
N PHE A 386 -21.63 16.39 -2.04
CA PHE A 386 -21.06 17.64 -2.47
C PHE A 386 -20.22 17.44 -3.72
N HIS A 387 -20.04 18.50 -4.50
CA HIS A 387 -19.05 18.54 -5.58
C HIS A 387 -17.64 18.74 -4.99
N GLU A 388 -16.61 18.33 -5.73
CA GLU A 388 -15.22 18.50 -5.27
C GLU A 388 -14.85 19.97 -5.05
N SER A 389 -15.47 20.87 -5.81
CA SER A 389 -15.23 22.31 -5.77
C SER A 389 -16.03 23.06 -4.68
N ASP A 390 -16.94 22.40 -3.98
CA ASP A 390 -17.76 23.03 -2.95
C ASP A 390 -16.91 23.45 -1.76
N GLU A 391 -17.09 24.70 -1.30
CA GLU A 391 -16.35 25.25 -0.15
C GLU A 391 -16.60 24.46 1.13
N GLU A 392 -17.80 23.89 1.28
CA GLU A 392 -18.22 23.08 2.40
C GLU A 392 -17.35 21.83 2.56
N ILE A 393 -16.88 21.22 1.46
CA ILE A 393 -15.99 20.06 1.52
C ILE A 393 -14.61 20.45 2.01
N SER A 394 -14.08 21.58 1.54
CA SER A 394 -12.82 22.11 2.04
C SER A 394 -12.93 22.41 3.53
N ALA A 395 -13.96 23.12 3.95
CA ALA A 395 -14.24 23.44 5.34
C ALA A 395 -14.40 22.18 6.21
N TYR A 396 -15.12 21.16 5.68
CA TYR A 396 -15.29 19.88 6.38
C TYR A 396 -13.96 19.14 6.58
N ILE A 397 -13.10 19.07 5.57
CA ILE A 397 -11.77 18.45 5.69
C ILE A 397 -10.90 19.20 6.70
N HIS A 398 -11.05 20.52 6.85
CA HIS A 398 -10.37 21.31 7.89
C HIS A 398 -10.99 21.13 9.27
N GLY A 399 -12.18 20.57 9.39
CA GLY A 399 -12.80 20.19 10.66
C GLY A 399 -14.05 20.96 11.04
N GLU A 400 -14.60 21.76 10.14
CA GLU A 400 -15.81 22.51 10.36
C GLU A 400 -17.07 21.62 10.29
N THR A 401 -18.17 22.09 10.84
CA THR A 401 -19.47 21.44 10.76
C THR A 401 -20.19 21.89 9.50
N ILE A 402 -21.08 21.05 8.97
CA ILE A 402 -21.96 21.40 7.85
C ILE A 402 -23.36 21.67 8.41
N GLU A 403 -24.10 22.59 7.78
CA GLU A 403 -25.51 22.81 8.08
C GLU A 403 -26.31 21.52 7.76
N GLY A 404 -27.15 21.11 8.69
CA GLY A 404 -27.93 19.87 8.59
C GLY A 404 -29.38 20.12 8.25
N THR A 405 -30.06 19.09 7.74
CA THR A 405 -31.48 19.11 7.38
C THR A 405 -32.42 18.63 8.49
N ASN A 406 -31.92 18.49 9.73
CA ASN A 406 -32.63 17.98 10.90
C ASN A 406 -32.91 16.46 10.88
N GLN A 407 -32.09 15.71 10.15
CA GLN A 407 -32.11 14.25 10.17
C GLN A 407 -31.21 13.75 11.31
N LYS A 408 -31.79 13.44 12.47
CA LYS A 408 -31.02 13.02 13.65
C LYS A 408 -30.29 11.69 13.43
N GLY A 409 -28.99 11.63 13.78
CA GLY A 409 -28.23 10.40 13.78
C GLY A 409 -26.97 10.44 12.94
N TYR A 410 -26.48 9.27 12.53
CA TYR A 410 -25.29 9.14 11.70
C TYR A 410 -25.67 9.08 10.22
N GLY A 411 -24.87 9.75 9.39
CA GLY A 411 -24.87 9.62 7.94
C GLY A 411 -23.45 9.75 7.39
N VAL A 412 -23.29 9.66 6.08
CA VAL A 412 -21.99 9.70 5.40
C VAL A 412 -21.94 10.91 4.46
N ILE A 413 -20.81 11.63 4.51
CA ILE A 413 -20.46 12.66 3.52
C ILE A 413 -19.87 11.99 2.30
N PHE A 414 -20.36 12.32 1.11
CA PHE A 414 -19.79 11.94 -0.17
C PHE A 414 -19.29 13.16 -0.93
N VAL A 415 -18.15 13.00 -1.59
CA VAL A 415 -17.66 13.90 -2.61
C VAL A 415 -17.92 13.21 -3.94
N GLU A 416 -18.85 13.74 -4.74
CA GLU A 416 -19.41 13.04 -5.90
C GLU A 416 -19.92 11.63 -5.48
N GLU A 417 -19.31 10.57 -6.01
CA GLU A 417 -19.61 9.16 -5.67
C GLU A 417 -18.70 8.57 -4.59
N PHE A 418 -17.78 9.36 -4.01
CA PHE A 418 -16.71 8.86 -3.13
C PHE A 418 -17.02 9.18 -1.66
N PRO A 419 -17.06 8.17 -0.79
CA PRO A 419 -17.28 8.39 0.64
C PRO A 419 -16.08 9.09 1.26
N LEU A 420 -16.34 10.12 2.07
CA LEU A 420 -15.32 10.88 2.78
C LEU A 420 -15.26 10.51 4.26
N SER A 421 -16.38 10.57 4.97
CA SER A 421 -16.42 10.28 6.41
C SER A 421 -17.86 10.19 6.91
N PHE A 422 -18.05 9.61 8.10
CA PHE A 422 -19.30 9.79 8.83
C PHE A 422 -19.46 11.22 9.34
N TYR A 423 -20.71 11.67 9.46
CA TYR A 423 -21.12 12.79 10.29
C TYR A 423 -22.13 12.34 11.33
N LYS A 424 -22.36 13.15 12.35
CA LYS A 424 -23.46 12.95 13.32
C LYS A 424 -24.31 14.20 13.40
N GLU A 425 -25.57 14.10 12.96
CA GLU A 425 -26.46 15.24 12.94
C GLU A 425 -27.31 15.34 14.20
N SER A 426 -27.43 16.56 14.72
CA SER A 426 -28.36 16.96 15.77
C SER A 426 -28.62 18.47 15.65
N GLN A 427 -29.89 18.91 15.84
CA GLN A 427 -30.25 20.33 15.87
C GLN A 427 -29.76 21.13 14.65
N HIS A 428 -30.04 20.65 13.46
CA HIS A 428 -29.62 21.29 12.19
C HIS A 428 -28.09 21.40 11.97
N GLN A 429 -27.29 20.65 12.72
CA GLN A 429 -25.86 20.64 12.55
C GLN A 429 -25.34 19.21 12.30
N ALA A 430 -24.68 18.99 11.18
CA ALA A 430 -23.94 17.77 10.86
C ALA A 430 -22.53 17.89 11.42
N LYS A 431 -22.35 17.37 12.65
CA LYS A 431 -21.07 17.40 13.36
C LYS A 431 -20.01 16.58 12.61
N ASN A 432 -18.86 17.19 12.42
CA ASN A 432 -17.71 16.63 11.74
C ASN A 432 -17.08 15.47 12.53
N LEU A 433 -17.02 14.28 11.90
CA LEU A 433 -16.34 13.09 12.44
C LEU A 433 -15.06 12.74 11.68
N TYR A 434 -14.62 13.60 10.76
CA TYR A 434 -13.32 13.42 10.08
C TYR A 434 -12.20 13.54 11.12
N PRO A 435 -11.23 12.56 11.18
CA PRO A 435 -10.24 12.50 12.24
C PRO A 435 -9.37 13.74 12.32
N LYS A 436 -9.18 14.27 13.53
CA LYS A 436 -8.39 15.50 13.78
C LYS A 436 -6.96 15.41 13.21
N GLY A 437 -6.32 14.24 13.29
CA GLY A 437 -4.96 14.03 12.81
C GLY A 437 -4.82 14.02 11.28
N LEU A 438 -5.94 13.96 10.53
CA LEU A 438 -5.95 13.97 9.06
C LEU A 438 -6.41 15.33 8.48
N ARG A 439 -6.83 16.27 9.33
CA ARG A 439 -7.26 17.64 8.93
C ARG A 439 -6.04 18.43 8.46
N ARG A 440 -6.17 19.08 7.32
CA ARG A 440 -5.10 19.88 6.71
C ARG A 440 -5.64 21.21 6.24
#